data_2c0c751f2601409e5b4ec0fddb3dadb8
#
_entry.id   2c0c751f2601409e5b4ec0fddb3dadb8
#
_cell.length_a   1.000
_cell.length_b   1.000
_cell.length_c   1.000
_cell.angle_alpha   90.00
_cell.angle_beta   90.00
_cell.angle_gamma   90.00
#
_symmetry.space_group_name_H-M   'P 1'
#
loop_
_entity.id
_entity.type
_entity.pdbx_description
1 polymer ?
#
loop_
_entity_poly.entity_id
_entity_poly.type
_entity_poly.pdbx_seq_one_letter_code
_entity_poly.pdbx_strand_id
1 'polypeptide(L)'
;TGGTSPFGHGGYNPEGVRIGQDGNRHNRAVKVWDKREFRNLDAEVELGTRNIKIALRRLRRFARQGAATELDLPGTIRSTAKKGWLDLEMVAERHNAVKVLLFLDVGGSMDDHVRVCEELFTAARSEFKRLTSFYFHNCVYEHLWQNNRQRYHERTPTAEVLRTYPPDTKLILV
;
A
#
# COMPACT_ATOMS: atom_id res chain seq x y z
N THR A 1 39.44 10.46 18.48
CA THR A 1 38.96 11.71 19.05
C THR A 1 37.45 11.59 19.25
N GLY A 2 37.07 11.22 20.45
CA GLY A 2 35.68 11.16 20.85
C GLY A 2 35.13 12.57 20.94
N GLY A 3 34.29 12.97 19.99
CA GLY A 3 33.55 14.20 20.09
C GLY A 3 32.32 14.02 20.97
N THR A 4 31.78 15.12 21.47
CA THR A 4 30.52 15.18 22.21
C THR A 4 29.30 15.05 21.28
N SER A 5 29.51 14.73 20.01
CA SER A 5 28.43 14.52 19.04
C SER A 5 27.57 13.32 19.45
N PRO A 6 26.24 13.43 19.42
CA PRO A 6 25.33 12.30 19.65
C PRO A 6 25.45 11.18 18.62
N PHE A 7 26.15 11.46 17.50
CA PHE A 7 26.37 10.52 16.39
C PHE A 7 27.84 10.26 16.19
N GLY A 8 28.28 9.01 16.12
CA GLY A 8 29.66 8.66 15.80
C GLY A 8 30.01 7.22 16.13
N HIS A 9 31.13 6.76 15.54
CA HIS A 9 31.64 5.42 15.78
C HIS A 9 32.78 5.46 16.80
N GLY A 10 32.70 4.67 17.87
CA GLY A 10 33.75 4.56 18.91
C GLY A 10 33.84 5.74 19.89
N GLY A 11 32.96 6.74 19.82
CA GLY A 11 32.83 7.80 20.80
C GLY A 11 31.98 7.35 21.99
N TYR A 12 32.28 7.88 23.17
CA TYR A 12 31.45 7.69 24.36
C TYR A 12 30.50 8.88 24.51
N ASN A 13 29.21 8.63 24.42
CA ASN A 13 28.17 9.56 24.85
C ASN A 13 27.04 8.74 25.50
N PRO A 14 26.79 8.90 26.79
CA PRO A 14 25.77 8.14 27.51
C PRO A 14 24.34 8.45 27.05
N GLU A 15 24.12 9.62 26.45
CA GLU A 15 22.80 10.07 25.94
C GLU A 15 22.68 9.97 24.42
N GLY A 16 23.75 9.57 23.73
CA GLY A 16 23.79 9.51 22.26
C GLY A 16 23.36 8.18 21.69
N VAL A 17 22.80 8.21 20.49
CA VAL A 17 22.51 7.00 19.71
C VAL A 17 23.79 6.53 19.05
N ARG A 18 24.23 5.31 19.37
CA ARG A 18 25.35 4.67 18.67
C ARG A 18 24.88 4.11 17.35
N ILE A 19 25.59 4.53 16.31
CA ILE A 19 25.41 3.99 14.97
C ILE A 19 26.75 3.36 14.56
N GLY A 20 26.78 2.05 14.39
CA GLY A 20 27.98 1.38 13.95
C GLY A 20 28.21 0.01 14.60
N GLN A 21 29.18 -0.74 14.09
CA GLN A 21 29.54 -2.09 14.54
C GLN A 21 30.35 -2.06 15.83
N ASP A 22 30.26 -3.14 16.62
CA ASP A 22 31.18 -3.41 17.71
C ASP A 22 32.60 -3.60 17.14
N GLY A 23 33.41 -2.56 17.27
CA GLY A 23 34.79 -2.57 16.84
C GLY A 23 35.25 -1.24 16.25
N ASN A 24 36.46 -0.89 16.59
CA ASN A 24 37.11 0.35 16.17
C ASN A 24 37.47 0.28 14.69
N ARG A 25 36.54 0.54 13.79
CA ARG A 25 36.82 0.62 12.35
C ARG A 25 36.88 2.07 11.89
N HIS A 26 38.11 2.52 11.63
CA HIS A 26 38.43 3.71 10.82
C HIS A 26 37.92 5.07 11.25
N ASN A 27 37.49 5.28 12.49
CA ASN A 27 37.02 6.59 13.00
C ASN A 27 36.15 7.41 12.02
N ARG A 28 35.45 6.73 11.12
CA ARG A 28 34.54 7.36 10.20
C ARG A 28 33.13 7.38 10.78
N ALA A 29 32.57 8.55 11.00
CA ALA A 29 31.16 8.69 11.20
C ALA A 29 30.45 8.21 9.95
N VAL A 30 29.44 7.38 10.13
CA VAL A 30 28.50 6.87 9.14
C VAL A 30 28.66 5.42 8.77
N LYS A 31 27.94 4.62 9.47
CA LYS A 31 27.22 3.52 8.86
C LYS A 31 25.82 3.49 9.41
N VAL A 32 24.87 3.78 8.57
CA VAL A 32 23.47 3.95 8.98
C VAL A 32 22.78 2.62 9.32
N TRP A 33 23.33 1.46 8.88
CA TRP A 33 22.70 0.16 9.07
C TRP A 33 23.76 -0.94 9.21
N ASP A 34 23.96 -1.44 10.41
CA ASP A 34 24.88 -2.54 10.63
C ASP A 34 24.24 -3.92 10.62
N LYS A 35 23.04 -4.04 11.08
CA LYS A 35 22.26 -5.27 11.02
C LYS A 35 20.82 -4.96 10.66
N ARG A 36 20.33 -5.58 9.61
CA ARG A 36 18.90 -5.83 9.49
C ARG A 36 18.58 -6.96 10.44
N GLU A 37 17.91 -6.67 11.53
CA GLU A 37 17.26 -7.70 12.31
C GLU A 37 16.10 -8.24 11.48
N PHE A 38 16.30 -9.40 10.90
CA PHE A 38 15.21 -10.16 10.31
C PHE A 38 14.43 -10.75 11.48
N ARG A 39 13.31 -10.15 11.81
CA ARG A 39 12.33 -10.77 12.70
C ARG A 39 11.65 -11.87 11.91
N ASN A 40 11.55 -13.05 12.50
CA ASN A 40 10.58 -14.03 12.05
C ASN A 40 9.19 -13.41 12.12
N LEU A 41 8.39 -13.65 11.11
CA LEU A 41 6.98 -13.27 11.15
C LEU A 41 6.36 -14.01 12.34
N ASP A 42 5.78 -13.23 13.23
CA ASP A 42 5.06 -13.76 14.38
C ASP A 42 3.60 -14.00 13.93
N ALA A 43 3.24 -15.26 13.83
CA ALA A 43 1.90 -15.67 13.40
C ALA A 43 0.81 -15.30 14.43
N GLU A 44 1.20 -14.98 15.66
CA GLU A 44 0.27 -14.60 16.74
C GLU A 44 -0.01 -13.09 16.82
N VAL A 45 0.69 -12.28 16.03
CA VAL A 45 0.39 -10.85 15.97
C VAL A 45 -0.85 -10.62 15.12
N GLU A 46 -1.99 -10.38 15.76
CA GLU A 46 -3.20 -9.93 15.09
C GLU A 46 -2.92 -8.64 14.31
N LEU A 47 -3.03 -8.73 12.98
CA LEU A 47 -3.04 -7.56 12.10
C LEU A 47 -4.35 -6.81 12.31
N GLY A 48 -4.36 -5.85 13.23
CA GLY A 48 -5.55 -5.03 13.43
C GLY A 48 -5.96 -4.29 12.14
N THR A 49 -7.25 -4.15 11.92
CA THR A 49 -7.87 -3.47 10.76
C THR A 49 -7.23 -2.11 10.44
N ARG A 50 -6.74 -1.41 11.47
CA ARG A 50 -6.01 -0.14 11.29
C ARG A 50 -4.70 -0.30 10.55
N ASN A 51 -3.92 -1.33 10.87
CA ASN A 51 -2.63 -1.60 10.23
C ASN A 51 -2.82 -2.00 8.76
N ILE A 52 -3.84 -2.82 8.50
CA ILE A 52 -4.26 -3.19 7.14
C ILE A 52 -4.61 -1.93 6.33
N LYS A 53 -5.43 -1.03 6.87
CA LYS A 53 -5.78 0.24 6.20
C LYS A 53 -4.57 1.12 5.92
N ILE A 54 -3.62 1.22 6.87
CA ILE A 54 -2.39 2.01 6.67
C ILE A 54 -1.54 1.40 5.55
N ALA A 55 -1.40 0.07 5.50
CA ALA A 55 -0.68 -0.61 4.44
C ALA A 55 -1.35 -0.39 3.07
N LEU A 56 -2.66 -0.54 2.99
CA LEU A 56 -3.43 -0.32 1.76
C LEU A 56 -3.37 1.14 1.27
N ARG A 57 -3.33 2.12 2.18
CA ARG A 57 -3.16 3.54 1.83
C ARG A 57 -1.86 3.83 1.10
N ARG A 58 -0.80 3.08 1.38
CA ARG A 58 0.49 3.21 0.66
C ARG A 58 0.38 2.82 -0.82
N LEU A 59 -0.59 2.01 -1.18
CA LEU A 59 -0.84 1.62 -2.57
C LEU A 59 -1.62 2.67 -3.35
N ARG A 60 -2.16 3.71 -2.71
CA ARG A 60 -2.96 4.74 -3.37
C ARG A 60 -2.11 5.54 -4.35
N ARG A 61 -2.66 5.75 -5.52
CA ARG A 61 -2.11 6.66 -6.52
C ARG A 61 -3.20 7.64 -6.94
N PHE A 62 -3.03 8.88 -6.55
CA PHE A 62 -3.98 9.92 -6.89
C PHE A 62 -3.70 10.49 -8.27
N ALA A 63 -4.72 10.59 -9.07
CA ALA A 63 -4.70 11.24 -10.37
C ALA A 63 -5.90 12.19 -10.50
N ARG A 64 -5.73 13.26 -11.26
CA ARG A 64 -6.82 14.15 -11.64
C ARG A 64 -7.41 13.63 -12.93
N GLN A 65 -8.68 13.23 -12.91
CA GLN A 65 -9.38 12.66 -14.05
C GLN A 65 -10.83 13.15 -14.06
N GLY A 66 -11.36 13.48 -15.24
CA GLY A 66 -12.74 13.92 -15.43
C GLY A 66 -12.87 15.41 -15.67
N ALA A 67 -14.08 15.93 -15.47
CA ALA A 67 -14.39 17.34 -15.65
C ALA A 67 -13.69 18.21 -14.60
N ALA A 68 -13.35 19.42 -14.96
CA ALA A 68 -12.75 20.42 -14.05
C ALA A 68 -13.84 21.00 -13.13
N THR A 69 -13.96 20.41 -11.94
CA THR A 69 -15.00 20.76 -10.94
C THR A 69 -14.44 21.32 -9.65
N GLU A 70 -13.13 21.17 -9.41
CA GLU A 70 -12.45 21.65 -8.22
C GLU A 70 -11.69 22.94 -8.51
N LEU A 71 -11.77 23.94 -7.63
CA LEU A 71 -11.01 25.17 -7.77
C LEU A 71 -9.52 24.91 -7.52
N ASP A 72 -8.69 25.22 -8.52
CA ASP A 72 -7.23 25.29 -8.34
C ASP A 72 -6.84 26.64 -7.75
N LEU A 73 -6.83 26.72 -6.42
CA LEU A 73 -6.49 27.96 -5.71
C LEU A 73 -5.09 28.50 -6.08
N PRO A 74 -4.01 27.68 -6.12
CA PRO A 74 -2.70 28.13 -6.57
C PRO A 74 -2.67 28.62 -8.03
N GLY A 75 -3.38 27.95 -8.93
CA GLY A 75 -3.54 28.37 -10.32
C GLY A 75 -4.29 29.67 -10.46
N THR A 76 -5.42 29.80 -9.77
CA THR A 76 -6.25 31.00 -9.70
C THR A 76 -5.48 32.20 -9.19
N ILE A 77 -4.74 32.08 -8.10
CA ILE A 77 -3.91 33.19 -7.55
C ILE A 77 -2.87 33.63 -8.58
N ARG A 78 -2.19 32.68 -9.21
CA ARG A 78 -1.16 32.93 -10.21
C ARG A 78 -1.70 33.60 -11.46
N SER A 79 -2.84 33.13 -11.97
CA SER A 79 -3.51 33.66 -13.13
C SER A 79 -4.06 35.08 -12.86
N THR A 80 -4.72 35.26 -11.73
CA THR A 80 -5.22 36.56 -11.26
C THR A 80 -4.09 37.62 -11.12
N ALA A 81 -2.98 37.20 -10.50
CA ALA A 81 -1.82 38.11 -10.34
C ALA A 81 -1.20 38.50 -11.70
N LYS A 82 -1.20 37.60 -12.67
CA LYS A 82 -0.67 37.86 -14.03
C LYS A 82 -1.61 38.72 -14.87
N LYS A 83 -2.91 38.49 -14.76
CA LYS A 83 -3.91 39.17 -15.62
C LYS A 83 -4.47 40.44 -15.03
N GLY A 84 -4.35 40.64 -13.73
CA GLY A 84 -4.87 41.85 -13.03
C GLY A 84 -6.38 41.80 -12.78
N TRP A 85 -7.09 40.73 -13.10
CA TRP A 85 -8.47 40.49 -12.72
C TRP A 85 -8.66 39.07 -12.22
N LEU A 86 -9.73 38.79 -11.48
CA LEU A 86 -10.03 37.48 -10.96
C LEU A 86 -10.24 36.48 -12.11
N ASP A 87 -9.35 35.50 -12.19
CA ASP A 87 -9.35 34.45 -13.20
C ASP A 87 -9.38 33.08 -12.51
N LEU A 88 -10.55 32.45 -12.50
CA LEU A 88 -10.78 31.21 -11.79
C LEU A 88 -10.26 30.03 -12.62
N GLU A 89 -9.26 29.35 -12.08
CA GLU A 89 -8.73 28.12 -12.68
C GLU A 89 -9.41 26.90 -12.02
N MET A 90 -10.02 26.07 -12.84
CA MET A 90 -10.68 24.82 -12.41
C MET A 90 -9.87 23.62 -12.84
N VAL A 91 -9.82 22.59 -12.01
CA VAL A 91 -9.15 21.33 -12.30
C VAL A 91 -10.05 20.15 -11.99
N ALA A 92 -9.74 19.01 -12.59
CA ALA A 92 -10.45 17.78 -12.26
C ALA A 92 -10.20 17.36 -10.82
N GLU A 93 -11.22 16.83 -10.17
CA GLU A 93 -11.14 16.31 -8.80
C GLU A 93 -10.08 15.22 -8.69
N ARG A 94 -9.37 15.20 -7.57
CA ARG A 94 -8.30 14.24 -7.32
C ARG A 94 -8.86 12.94 -6.76
N HIS A 95 -8.82 11.89 -7.57
CA HIS A 95 -9.29 10.55 -7.18
C HIS A 95 -8.15 9.56 -7.00
N ASN A 96 -8.38 8.55 -6.16
CA ASN A 96 -7.53 7.37 -6.15
C ASN A 96 -7.76 6.57 -7.44
N ALA A 97 -6.77 6.58 -8.33
CA ALA A 97 -6.86 5.98 -9.66
C ALA A 97 -6.46 4.48 -9.66
N VAL A 98 -6.03 3.93 -8.53
CA VAL A 98 -5.58 2.54 -8.46
C VAL A 98 -6.77 1.60 -8.63
N LYS A 99 -6.61 0.68 -9.56
CA LYS A 99 -7.47 -0.49 -9.74
C LYS A 99 -6.86 -1.64 -8.93
N VAL A 100 -7.68 -2.30 -8.13
CA VAL A 100 -7.26 -3.42 -7.29
C VAL A 100 -8.06 -4.66 -7.66
N LEU A 101 -7.35 -5.73 -7.87
CA LEU A 101 -7.88 -7.07 -8.08
C LEU A 101 -7.51 -7.90 -6.84
N LEU A 102 -8.49 -8.37 -6.11
CA LEU A 102 -8.32 -9.13 -4.87
C LEU A 102 -8.71 -10.57 -5.10
N PHE A 103 -7.78 -11.50 -4.94
CA PHE A 103 -8.02 -12.92 -4.98
C PHE A 103 -8.00 -13.49 -3.57
N LEU A 104 -9.07 -14.18 -3.19
CA LEU A 104 -9.27 -14.73 -1.86
C LEU A 104 -9.34 -16.25 -1.95
N ASP A 105 -8.45 -16.93 -1.23
CA ASP A 105 -8.53 -18.38 -1.07
C ASP A 105 -9.71 -18.74 -0.16
N VAL A 106 -10.46 -19.74 -0.57
CA VAL A 106 -11.56 -20.35 0.21
C VAL A 106 -11.31 -21.84 0.45
N GLY A 107 -10.04 -22.26 0.40
CA GLY A 107 -9.64 -23.61 0.79
C GLY A 107 -9.86 -23.88 2.27
N GLY A 108 -10.05 -25.14 2.66
CA GLY A 108 -10.31 -25.51 4.05
C GLY A 108 -9.21 -25.09 5.04
N SER A 109 -7.97 -24.92 4.57
CA SER A 109 -6.87 -24.38 5.37
C SER A 109 -7.04 -22.90 5.76
N MET A 110 -7.97 -22.17 5.09
CA MET A 110 -8.26 -20.77 5.35
C MET A 110 -9.38 -20.57 6.37
N ASP A 111 -10.01 -21.63 6.86
CA ASP A 111 -11.14 -21.55 7.80
C ASP A 111 -10.78 -20.76 9.08
N ASP A 112 -9.58 -20.98 9.61
CA ASP A 112 -9.07 -20.27 10.79
C ASP A 112 -8.77 -18.78 10.51
N HIS A 113 -8.65 -18.38 9.26
CA HIS A 113 -8.26 -17.04 8.83
C HIS A 113 -9.39 -16.22 8.20
N VAL A 114 -10.61 -16.77 8.14
CA VAL A 114 -11.78 -16.12 7.52
C VAL A 114 -11.99 -14.70 8.06
N ARG A 115 -11.90 -14.53 9.37
CA ARG A 115 -12.08 -13.20 10.01
C ARG A 115 -11.06 -12.18 9.50
N VAL A 116 -9.80 -12.56 9.39
CA VAL A 116 -8.73 -11.66 8.89
C VAL A 116 -8.96 -11.31 7.43
N CYS A 117 -9.41 -12.27 6.62
CA CYS A 117 -9.77 -12.06 5.21
C CYS A 117 -10.96 -11.11 5.08
N GLU A 118 -11.98 -11.22 5.92
CA GLU A 118 -13.13 -10.31 5.95
C GLU A 118 -12.73 -8.89 6.33
N GLU A 119 -11.85 -8.73 7.31
CA GLU A 119 -11.30 -7.43 7.71
C GLU A 119 -10.47 -6.81 6.59
N LEU A 120 -9.62 -7.59 5.93
CA LEU A 120 -8.84 -7.16 4.77
C LEU A 120 -9.76 -6.72 3.63
N PHE A 121 -10.76 -7.52 3.29
CA PHE A 121 -11.74 -7.20 2.24
C PHE A 121 -12.47 -5.90 2.53
N THR A 122 -12.97 -5.75 3.77
CA THR A 122 -13.67 -4.54 4.21
C THR A 122 -12.76 -3.32 4.15
N ALA A 123 -11.53 -3.46 4.62
CA ALA A 123 -10.52 -2.40 4.55
C ALA A 123 -10.19 -2.01 3.11
N ALA A 124 -9.95 -3.00 2.24
CA ALA A 124 -9.66 -2.76 0.83
C ALA A 124 -10.82 -2.07 0.11
N ARG A 125 -12.05 -2.51 0.36
CA ARG A 125 -13.24 -1.91 -0.23
C ARG A 125 -13.47 -0.45 0.22
N SER A 126 -13.11 -0.11 1.45
CA SER A 126 -13.18 1.27 1.95
C SER A 126 -12.10 2.19 1.34
N GLU A 127 -10.94 1.64 0.98
CA GLU A 127 -9.79 2.40 0.50
C GLU A 127 -9.73 2.53 -1.03
N PHE A 128 -10.35 1.60 -1.78
CA PHE A 128 -10.30 1.56 -3.24
C PHE A 128 -11.71 1.54 -3.85
N LYS A 129 -12.06 2.58 -4.60
CA LYS A 129 -13.34 2.64 -5.34
C LYS A 129 -13.40 1.62 -6.48
N ARG A 130 -12.26 1.26 -7.05
CA ARG A 130 -12.13 0.31 -8.17
C ARG A 130 -11.51 -0.98 -7.67
N LEU A 131 -12.24 -1.70 -6.81
CA LEU A 131 -11.89 -3.03 -6.31
C LEU A 131 -12.80 -4.07 -6.94
N THR A 132 -12.21 -5.09 -7.52
CA THR A 132 -12.89 -6.31 -7.93
C THR A 132 -12.31 -7.49 -7.16
N SER A 133 -13.15 -8.37 -6.65
CA SER A 133 -12.72 -9.55 -5.91
C SER A 133 -13.15 -10.82 -6.62
N PHE A 134 -12.29 -11.82 -6.54
CA PHE A 134 -12.54 -13.19 -6.98
C PHE A 134 -12.13 -14.14 -5.88
N TYR A 135 -12.75 -15.29 -5.89
CA TYR A 135 -12.42 -16.42 -5.02
C TYR A 135 -11.76 -17.52 -5.83
N PHE A 136 -10.90 -18.27 -5.18
CA PHE A 136 -10.30 -19.50 -5.69
C PHE A 136 -10.19 -20.54 -4.57
N HIS A 137 -9.70 -21.73 -4.86
CA HIS A 137 -9.55 -22.80 -3.88
C HIS A 137 -8.14 -23.38 -3.93
N ASN A 138 -7.41 -23.26 -2.83
CA ASN A 138 -6.04 -23.69 -2.59
C ASN A 138 -4.99 -23.09 -3.53
N CYS A 139 -5.27 -22.93 -4.79
CA CYS A 139 -4.36 -22.34 -5.77
C CYS A 139 -5.14 -21.68 -6.92
N VAL A 140 -4.54 -20.68 -7.53
CA VAL A 140 -5.10 -20.03 -8.72
C VAL A 140 -4.87 -20.96 -9.93
N TYR A 141 -5.89 -21.71 -10.27
CA TYR A 141 -5.91 -22.60 -11.44
C TYR A 141 -6.67 -21.99 -12.62
N GLU A 142 -7.42 -22.82 -13.33
CA GLU A 142 -8.10 -22.46 -14.56
C GLU A 142 -9.27 -21.51 -14.36
N HIS A 143 -9.92 -21.53 -13.21
CA HIS A 143 -11.16 -20.79 -12.99
C HIS A 143 -11.18 -20.06 -11.66
N LEU A 144 -11.77 -18.85 -11.70
CA LEU A 144 -12.09 -18.02 -10.56
C LEU A 144 -13.60 -17.80 -10.51
N TRP A 145 -14.15 -17.39 -9.36
CA TRP A 145 -15.57 -17.06 -9.24
C TRP A 145 -15.75 -15.84 -8.32
N GLN A 146 -16.86 -15.15 -8.47
CA GLN A 146 -17.19 -13.97 -7.65
C GLN A 146 -18.22 -14.28 -6.56
N ASN A 147 -18.98 -15.36 -6.71
CA ASN A 147 -20.02 -15.77 -5.77
C ASN A 147 -19.75 -17.19 -5.25
N ASN A 148 -19.42 -17.33 -3.96
CA ASN A 148 -19.16 -18.62 -3.34
C ASN A 148 -20.35 -19.58 -3.35
N ARG A 149 -21.58 -19.04 -3.35
CA ARG A 149 -22.79 -19.88 -3.42
C ARG A 149 -23.00 -20.49 -4.81
N GLN A 150 -22.45 -19.85 -5.84
CA GLN A 150 -22.58 -20.24 -7.23
C GLN A 150 -21.25 -20.72 -7.84
N ARG A 151 -20.29 -21.08 -7.00
CA ARG A 151 -18.91 -21.47 -7.39
C ARG A 151 -18.82 -22.58 -8.44
N TYR A 152 -19.86 -23.35 -8.64
CA TYR A 152 -19.91 -24.43 -9.65
C TYR A 152 -20.56 -24.00 -10.96
N HIS A 153 -21.36 -22.93 -10.95
CA HIS A 153 -22.14 -22.48 -12.11
C HIS A 153 -21.56 -21.21 -12.74
N GLU A 154 -21.08 -20.28 -11.92
CA GLU A 154 -20.53 -18.99 -12.38
C GLU A 154 -19.01 -18.98 -12.20
N ARG A 155 -18.31 -19.45 -13.22
CA ARG A 155 -16.85 -19.49 -13.23
C ARG A 155 -16.33 -18.68 -14.39
N THR A 156 -15.30 -17.90 -14.12
CA THR A 156 -14.57 -17.13 -15.12
C THR A 156 -13.19 -17.73 -15.33
N PRO A 157 -12.76 -18.01 -16.55
CA PRO A 157 -11.40 -18.47 -16.80
C PRO A 157 -10.37 -17.48 -16.27
N THR A 158 -9.39 -17.96 -15.54
CA THR A 158 -8.33 -17.11 -14.95
C THR A 158 -7.61 -16.29 -16.02
N ALA A 159 -7.35 -16.89 -17.18
CA ALA A 159 -6.72 -16.22 -18.31
C ALA A 159 -7.56 -15.04 -18.85
N GLU A 160 -8.89 -15.17 -18.82
CA GLU A 160 -9.80 -14.10 -19.22
C GLU A 160 -9.77 -12.94 -18.22
N VAL A 161 -9.80 -13.27 -16.92
CA VAL A 161 -9.66 -12.25 -15.86
C VAL A 161 -8.36 -11.47 -16.04
N LEU A 162 -7.23 -12.17 -16.21
CA LEU A 162 -5.92 -11.51 -16.39
C LEU A 162 -5.84 -10.65 -17.66
N ARG A 163 -6.53 -11.02 -18.72
CA ARG A 163 -6.59 -10.22 -19.98
C ARG A 163 -7.49 -8.99 -19.85
N THR A 164 -8.54 -9.08 -19.04
CA THR A 164 -9.52 -8.01 -18.86
C THR A 164 -8.95 -6.83 -18.09
N TYR A 165 -8.00 -7.08 -17.19
CA TYR A 165 -7.41 -6.04 -16.35
C TYR A 165 -6.09 -5.54 -16.93
N PRO A 166 -5.92 -4.19 -17.03
CA PRO A 166 -4.69 -3.62 -17.57
C PRO A 166 -3.49 -3.85 -16.65
N PRO A 167 -2.25 -3.77 -17.18
CA PRO A 167 -1.02 -4.07 -16.44
C PRO A 167 -0.76 -3.19 -15.20
N ASP A 168 -1.41 -2.03 -15.11
CA ASP A 168 -1.33 -1.11 -13.98
C ASP A 168 -2.21 -1.52 -12.79
N THR A 169 -3.05 -2.55 -12.95
CA THR A 169 -3.90 -3.09 -11.89
C THR A 169 -3.05 -3.78 -10.83
N LYS A 170 -3.32 -3.49 -9.57
CA LYS A 170 -2.64 -4.13 -8.44
C LYS A 170 -3.38 -5.41 -8.07
N LEU A 171 -2.68 -6.54 -8.15
CA LEU A 171 -3.18 -7.83 -7.68
C LEU A 171 -2.77 -8.02 -6.22
N ILE A 172 -3.74 -8.35 -5.38
CA ILE A 172 -3.55 -8.79 -4.00
C ILE A 172 -4.05 -10.23 -3.93
N LEU A 173 -3.19 -11.13 -3.52
CA LEU A 173 -3.48 -12.56 -3.32
C LEU A 173 -3.46 -12.84 -1.82
N VAL A 174 -4.48 -13.52 -1.33
CA VAL A 174 -4.67 -13.85 0.10
C VAL A 174 -4.98 -15.33 0.24
#